data_7df206e698dff53b5a15cc8a842a607b
#
_entry.id   7df206e698dff53b5a15cc8a842a607b
#
_cell.length_a   1.000
_cell.length_b   1.000
_cell.length_c   1.000
_cell.angle_alpha   90.00
_cell.angle_beta   90.00
_cell.angle_gamma   90.00
#
_symmetry.space_group_name_H-M   'P 1'
#
loop_
_entity.id
_entity.type
_entity.pdbx_description
1 polymer ?
#
loop_
_entity_poly.entity_id
_entity_poly.type
_entity_poly.pdbx_seq_one_letter_code
_entity_poly.pdbx_strand_id
1 'polypeptide(L)'
;PYYDENTLYSEMSDFLNECGNDYAFCSNGKFVKVFFKRTPEPIVLDIFPIDYYNDDISFEQLQDIDLQLKKKFDSKTDKSAVKRDKWYKAIRSSGEIVSKMESSHLCYGLETDFIKMCNSYFLLNYVLPLKKINFENKVFLGPGNPDKMLEMEFGDYMQWPNDAGSTAHGANRRFSRYKNYSNPRYIHTKSEAEDFCKEINGKAGDYQLIVEKYKIFNWKEYFDIVDYLDEHDISYIVYA
;
A
#
# COMPACT_ATOMS: atom_id res chain seq x y z
N PRO A 1 3.59 -11.29 -17.14
CA PRO A 1 3.80 -10.01 -17.83
C PRO A 1 4.42 -9.04 -16.86
N TYR A 2 5.55 -8.51 -17.26
CA TYR A 2 6.28 -7.51 -16.51
C TYR A 2 5.39 -6.30 -16.25
N TYR A 3 5.15 -6.02 -14.97
CA TYR A 3 4.42 -4.86 -14.54
C TYR A 3 5.36 -3.65 -14.54
N ASP A 4 5.07 -2.65 -15.37
CA ASP A 4 5.70 -1.34 -15.30
C ASP A 4 4.77 -0.37 -14.55
N GLU A 5 5.23 0.16 -13.42
CA GLU A 5 4.49 1.13 -12.63
C GLU A 5 4.01 2.31 -13.47
N ASN A 6 4.84 2.80 -14.43
CA ASN A 6 4.43 3.87 -15.33
C ASN A 6 3.29 3.47 -16.26
N THR A 7 3.25 2.20 -16.72
CA THR A 7 2.15 1.70 -17.54
C THR A 7 0.86 1.63 -16.72
N LEU A 8 0.91 1.10 -15.48
CA LEU A 8 -0.27 1.11 -14.62
C LEU A 8 -0.71 2.52 -14.28
N TYR A 9 0.21 3.45 -14.01
CA TYR A 9 -0.13 4.84 -13.77
C TYR A 9 -0.82 5.47 -14.98
N SER A 10 -0.34 5.20 -16.20
CA SER A 10 -0.98 5.66 -17.42
C SER A 10 -2.39 5.09 -17.56
N GLU A 11 -2.51 3.76 -17.48
CA GLU A 11 -3.80 3.07 -17.59
C GLU A 11 -4.79 3.49 -16.49
N MET A 12 -4.32 3.65 -15.25
CA MET A 12 -5.14 4.15 -14.14
C MET A 12 -5.54 5.61 -14.34
N SER A 13 -4.67 6.44 -14.89
CA SER A 13 -4.98 7.84 -15.21
C SER A 13 -6.06 7.91 -16.27
N ASP A 14 -5.97 7.12 -17.33
CA ASP A 14 -6.96 7.05 -18.39
C ASP A 14 -8.30 6.56 -17.82
N PHE A 15 -8.31 5.48 -17.03
CA PHE A 15 -9.49 5.00 -16.35
C PHE A 15 -10.13 6.05 -15.43
N LEU A 16 -9.31 6.79 -14.66
CA LEU A 16 -9.83 7.83 -13.76
C LEU A 16 -10.38 9.04 -14.52
N ASN A 17 -9.80 9.37 -15.67
CA ASN A 17 -10.32 10.40 -16.55
C ASN A 17 -11.71 10.00 -17.10
N GLU A 18 -11.92 8.73 -17.41
CA GLU A 18 -13.23 8.20 -17.81
C GLU A 18 -14.24 8.15 -16.67
N CYS A 19 -13.80 7.81 -15.46
CA CYS A 19 -14.64 7.72 -14.26
C CYS A 19 -14.97 9.07 -13.60
N GLY A 20 -14.36 10.15 -14.06
CA GLY A 20 -14.54 11.50 -13.49
C GLY A 20 -13.90 11.67 -12.10
N ASN A 21 -14.32 12.72 -11.38
CA ASN A 21 -13.71 13.14 -10.11
C ASN A 21 -14.07 12.25 -8.89
N ASP A 22 -14.68 11.07 -9.12
CA ASP A 22 -15.16 10.22 -8.03
C ASP A 22 -14.05 9.37 -7.40
N TYR A 23 -12.94 9.27 -8.08
CA TYR A 23 -11.79 8.47 -7.67
C TYR A 23 -10.53 9.32 -7.58
N ALA A 24 -9.60 8.86 -6.75
CA ALA A 24 -8.23 9.30 -6.75
C ALA A 24 -7.32 8.09 -6.56
N PHE A 25 -6.06 8.21 -6.93
CA PHE A 25 -5.08 7.18 -6.65
C PHE A 25 -3.76 7.79 -6.21
N CYS A 26 -2.99 7.02 -5.47
CA CYS A 26 -1.60 7.34 -5.15
C CYS A 26 -0.75 6.07 -5.15
N SER A 27 0.53 6.22 -5.43
CA SER A 27 1.52 5.17 -5.21
C SER A 27 2.48 5.61 -4.12
N ASN A 28 2.89 4.65 -3.32
CA ASN A 28 3.96 4.82 -2.34
C ASN A 28 5.27 4.15 -2.81
N GLY A 29 5.36 3.76 -4.08
CA GLY A 29 6.49 3.01 -4.65
C GLY A 29 6.52 1.53 -4.25
N LYS A 30 5.46 1.01 -3.63
CA LYS A 30 5.29 -0.40 -3.27
C LYS A 30 4.02 -1.00 -3.87
N PHE A 31 2.96 -0.22 -3.95
CA PHE A 31 1.67 -0.59 -4.53
C PHE A 31 0.83 0.67 -4.79
N VAL A 32 -0.23 0.51 -5.54
CA VAL A 32 -1.16 1.60 -5.86
C VAL A 32 -2.37 1.53 -4.95
N LYS A 33 -2.78 2.68 -4.40
CA LYS A 33 -4.05 2.83 -3.68
C LYS A 33 -5.03 3.59 -4.53
N VAL A 34 -6.22 3.05 -4.68
CA VAL A 34 -7.36 3.72 -5.33
C VAL A 34 -8.36 4.09 -4.25
N PHE A 35 -8.78 5.34 -4.25
CA PHE A 35 -9.73 5.89 -3.30
C PHE A 35 -11.04 6.24 -3.99
N PHE A 36 -12.16 5.82 -3.43
CA PHE A 36 -13.48 6.26 -3.85
C PHE A 36 -13.94 7.45 -2.98
N LYS A 37 -14.21 8.60 -3.61
CA LYS A 37 -14.40 9.88 -2.93
C LYS A 37 -15.83 10.18 -2.50
N ARG A 38 -16.82 9.43 -3.01
CA ARG A 38 -18.24 9.74 -2.77
C ARG A 38 -18.81 9.23 -1.45
N THR A 39 -18.05 8.46 -0.70
CA THR A 39 -18.50 7.94 0.59
C THR A 39 -17.98 8.81 1.74
N PRO A 40 -18.74 8.93 2.85
CA PRO A 40 -18.26 9.64 4.04
C PRO A 40 -16.98 9.05 4.60
N GLU A 41 -16.82 7.73 4.50
CA GLU A 41 -15.57 7.02 4.78
C GLU A 41 -14.95 6.56 3.47
N PRO A 42 -13.66 6.78 3.29
CA PRO A 42 -12.99 6.40 2.06
C PRO A 42 -12.95 4.89 1.89
N ILE A 43 -13.57 4.42 0.85
CA ILE A 43 -13.33 3.06 0.38
C ILE A 43 -11.98 3.06 -0.33
N VAL A 44 -11.08 2.22 0.15
CA VAL A 44 -9.72 2.10 -0.40
C VAL A 44 -9.56 0.71 -1.00
N LEU A 45 -9.05 0.67 -2.22
CA LEU A 45 -8.62 -0.55 -2.89
C LEU A 45 -7.09 -0.50 -3.05
N ASP A 46 -6.41 -1.49 -2.51
CA ASP A 46 -4.97 -1.66 -2.69
C ASP A 46 -4.72 -2.58 -3.90
N ILE A 47 -3.88 -2.15 -4.83
CA ILE A 47 -3.46 -2.91 -6.01
C ILE A 47 -1.98 -3.24 -5.85
N PHE A 48 -1.70 -4.51 -5.60
CA PHE A 48 -0.34 -5.01 -5.38
C PHE A 48 0.25 -5.58 -6.66
N PRO A 49 1.52 -5.30 -6.97
CA PRO A 49 2.23 -6.00 -8.01
C PRO A 49 2.46 -7.45 -7.60
N ILE A 50 2.40 -8.33 -8.58
CA ILE A 50 2.72 -9.75 -8.45
C ILE A 50 3.78 -10.07 -9.51
N ASP A 51 4.86 -10.72 -9.08
CA ASP A 51 5.97 -11.14 -9.94
C ASP A 51 5.97 -12.66 -10.11
N TYR A 52 6.46 -13.13 -11.27
CA TYR A 52 6.90 -14.50 -11.46
C TYR A 52 8.29 -14.67 -10.86
N TYR A 53 8.47 -15.66 -10.03
CA TYR A 53 9.78 -15.96 -9.44
C TYR A 53 10.40 -17.19 -10.08
N ASN A 54 11.73 -17.24 -10.17
CA ASN A 54 12.41 -18.37 -10.77
C ASN A 54 12.12 -19.66 -9.99
N ASP A 55 11.84 -20.75 -10.71
CA ASP A 55 11.39 -22.02 -10.12
C ASP A 55 12.46 -22.72 -9.25
N ASP A 56 13.71 -22.33 -9.34
CA ASP A 56 14.83 -22.80 -8.52
C ASP A 56 14.96 -22.06 -7.18
N ILE A 57 14.11 -21.06 -6.93
CA ILE A 57 14.09 -20.28 -5.68
C ILE A 57 12.95 -20.76 -4.79
N SER A 58 13.27 -21.36 -3.63
CA SER A 58 12.24 -21.69 -2.64
C SER A 58 11.69 -20.44 -1.96
N PHE A 59 10.53 -20.58 -1.31
CA PHE A 59 9.91 -19.43 -0.61
C PHE A 59 10.81 -18.89 0.51
N GLU A 60 11.46 -19.76 1.26
CA GLU A 60 12.43 -19.38 2.32
C GLU A 60 13.62 -18.61 1.73
N GLN A 61 14.13 -19.08 0.60
CA GLN A 61 15.21 -18.38 -0.11
C GLN A 61 14.75 -17.02 -0.60
N LEU A 62 13.51 -16.91 -1.14
CA LEU A 62 12.95 -15.65 -1.57
C LEU A 62 12.78 -14.66 -0.42
N GLN A 63 12.34 -15.12 0.76
CA GLN A 63 12.24 -14.28 1.96
C GLN A 63 13.60 -13.75 2.42
N ASP A 64 14.64 -14.59 2.38
CA ASP A 64 16.01 -14.18 2.71
C ASP A 64 16.58 -13.18 1.70
N ILE A 65 16.36 -13.42 0.42
CA ILE A 65 16.76 -12.51 -0.66
C ILE A 65 16.06 -11.14 -0.49
N ASP A 66 14.75 -11.14 -0.29
CA ASP A 66 13.96 -9.93 -0.07
C ASP A 66 14.50 -9.12 1.13
N LEU A 67 14.78 -9.80 2.24
CA LEU A 67 15.34 -9.14 3.42
C LEU A 67 16.72 -8.51 3.14
N GLN A 68 17.57 -9.21 2.40
CA GLN A 68 18.90 -8.70 2.03
C GLN A 68 18.81 -7.50 1.08
N LEU A 69 17.91 -7.56 0.10
CA LEU A 69 17.66 -6.46 -0.83
C LEU A 69 17.17 -5.20 -0.09
N LYS A 70 16.22 -5.35 0.83
CA LYS A 70 15.72 -4.25 1.65
C LYS A 70 16.80 -3.64 2.52
N LYS A 71 17.59 -4.45 3.22
CA LYS A 71 18.75 -3.96 3.99
C LYS A 71 19.74 -3.21 3.12
N LYS A 72 20.05 -3.73 1.92
CA LYS A 72 20.96 -3.09 0.97
C LYS A 72 20.41 -1.77 0.43
N PHE A 73 19.09 -1.68 0.18
CA PHE A 73 18.45 -0.43 -0.21
C PHE A 73 18.46 0.56 0.96
N ASP A 74 18.13 0.12 2.17
CA ASP A 74 18.08 0.96 3.37
C ASP A 74 19.43 1.50 3.81
N SER A 75 20.52 0.87 3.39
CA SER A 75 21.88 1.40 3.61
C SER A 75 22.27 2.55 2.67
N LYS A 76 21.45 2.83 1.64
CA LYS A 76 21.71 3.93 0.69
C LYS A 76 21.38 5.29 1.30
N THR A 77 22.08 6.32 0.86
CA THR A 77 21.88 7.70 1.30
C THR A 77 20.58 8.30 0.74
N ASP A 78 20.24 7.97 -0.51
CA ASP A 78 19.00 8.41 -1.17
C ASP A 78 18.00 7.25 -1.23
N LYS A 79 16.90 7.39 -0.49
CA LYS A 79 15.81 6.41 -0.36
C LYS A 79 14.52 6.89 -1.01
N SER A 80 14.60 7.88 -1.87
CA SER A 80 13.43 8.41 -2.57
C SER A 80 12.67 7.32 -3.34
N ALA A 81 11.39 7.52 -3.57
CA ALA A 81 10.53 6.60 -4.32
C ALA A 81 11.11 6.33 -5.72
N VAL A 82 11.64 7.36 -6.38
CA VAL A 82 12.28 7.25 -7.70
C VAL A 82 13.52 6.34 -7.67
N LYS A 83 14.34 6.43 -6.61
CA LYS A 83 15.51 5.56 -6.47
C LYS A 83 15.12 4.14 -6.13
N ARG A 84 14.06 3.96 -5.34
CA ARG A 84 13.49 2.64 -5.03
C ARG A 84 12.97 1.97 -6.29
N ASP A 85 12.18 2.66 -7.08
CA ASP A 85 11.66 2.16 -8.34
C ASP A 85 12.79 1.71 -9.29
N LYS A 86 13.79 2.57 -9.52
CA LYS A 86 14.97 2.21 -10.34
C LYS A 86 15.71 1.00 -9.80
N TRP A 87 15.80 0.86 -8.48
CA TRP A 87 16.46 -0.26 -7.82
C TRP A 87 15.75 -1.57 -8.12
N TYR A 88 14.45 -1.64 -7.88
CA TYR A 88 13.67 -2.86 -8.11
C TYR A 88 13.50 -3.17 -9.61
N LYS A 89 13.37 -2.17 -10.47
CA LYS A 89 13.41 -2.36 -11.93
C LYS A 89 14.71 -3.02 -12.40
N ALA A 90 15.85 -2.60 -11.88
CA ALA A 90 17.14 -3.21 -12.22
C ALA A 90 17.22 -4.68 -11.77
N ILE A 91 16.70 -5.00 -10.58
CA ILE A 91 16.65 -6.38 -10.08
C ILE A 91 15.74 -7.25 -10.96
N ARG A 92 14.54 -6.78 -11.32
CA ARG A 92 13.66 -7.50 -12.25
C ARG A 92 14.30 -7.71 -13.60
N SER A 93 15.00 -6.70 -14.11
CA SER A 93 15.66 -6.76 -15.42
C SER A 93 16.84 -7.72 -15.46
N SER A 94 17.46 -8.07 -14.32
CA SER A 94 18.53 -9.08 -14.29
C SER A 94 18.00 -10.48 -14.64
N GLY A 95 16.76 -10.78 -14.23
CA GLY A 95 16.18 -12.11 -14.39
C GLY A 95 16.76 -13.17 -13.43
N GLU A 96 17.55 -12.75 -12.44
CA GLU A 96 18.18 -13.67 -11.47
C GLU A 96 17.22 -14.12 -10.38
N ILE A 97 16.23 -13.29 -10.03
CA ILE A 97 15.24 -13.56 -8.97
C ILE A 97 13.85 -13.61 -9.57
N VAL A 98 13.46 -12.55 -10.26
CA VAL A 98 12.18 -12.44 -10.95
C VAL A 98 12.33 -12.98 -12.35
N SER A 99 11.53 -13.99 -12.68
CA SER A 99 11.54 -14.60 -14.01
C SER A 99 11.03 -13.64 -15.07
N LYS A 100 11.71 -13.59 -16.21
CA LYS A 100 11.26 -12.85 -17.40
C LYS A 100 10.16 -13.56 -18.20
N MET A 101 9.95 -14.81 -17.88
CA MET A 101 8.94 -15.66 -18.50
C MET A 101 7.98 -16.15 -17.42
N GLU A 102 6.90 -16.76 -17.86
CA GLU A 102 5.98 -17.46 -16.97
C GLU A 102 6.73 -18.57 -16.23
N SER A 103 6.52 -18.63 -14.92
CA SER A 103 7.08 -19.64 -14.02
C SER A 103 5.96 -20.36 -13.30
N SER A 104 6.27 -21.43 -12.58
CA SER A 104 5.25 -22.17 -11.82
C SER A 104 4.80 -21.45 -10.54
N HIS A 105 5.50 -20.37 -10.13
CA HIS A 105 5.23 -19.65 -8.89
C HIS A 105 5.06 -18.15 -9.09
N LEU A 106 4.09 -17.61 -8.37
CA LEU A 106 3.80 -16.18 -8.23
C LEU A 106 3.93 -15.76 -6.77
N CYS A 107 4.41 -14.54 -6.53
CA CYS A 107 4.38 -13.92 -5.21
C CYS A 107 4.20 -12.40 -5.36
N TYR A 108 3.92 -11.73 -4.25
CA TYR A 108 3.93 -10.26 -4.23
C TYR A 108 5.26 -9.70 -4.71
N GLY A 109 5.20 -8.53 -5.33
CA GLY A 109 6.39 -7.86 -5.87
C GLY A 109 7.45 -7.56 -4.81
N LEU A 110 8.71 -7.61 -5.21
CA LEU A 110 9.88 -7.40 -4.34
C LEU A 110 9.86 -6.07 -3.57
N GLU A 111 9.20 -5.03 -4.10
CA GLU A 111 9.05 -3.72 -3.45
C GLU A 111 8.06 -3.73 -2.29
N THR A 112 7.21 -4.74 -2.19
CA THR A 112 6.21 -4.86 -1.13
C THR A 112 6.82 -5.45 0.15
N ASP A 113 6.12 -5.29 1.28
CA ASP A 113 6.54 -5.94 2.52
C ASP A 113 5.88 -7.32 2.69
N PHE A 114 5.05 -7.75 1.72
CA PHE A 114 4.20 -8.93 1.84
C PHE A 114 4.93 -10.26 1.69
N ILE A 115 6.05 -10.31 0.96
CA ILE A 115 6.89 -11.54 0.87
C ILE A 115 7.28 -12.04 2.27
N LYS A 116 7.57 -11.12 3.18
CA LYS A 116 7.94 -11.44 4.57
C LYS A 116 6.73 -11.71 5.46
N MET A 117 5.61 -11.05 5.20
CA MET A 117 4.47 -10.99 6.12
C MET A 117 3.42 -12.07 5.86
N CYS A 118 3.32 -12.54 4.62
CA CYS A 118 2.27 -13.43 4.17
C CYS A 118 2.87 -14.70 3.54
N ASN A 119 2.21 -15.82 3.69
CA ASN A 119 2.57 -17.04 2.98
C ASN A 119 1.94 -17.02 1.58
N SER A 120 2.49 -16.17 0.71
CA SER A 120 1.89 -15.82 -0.59
C SER A 120 2.72 -16.28 -1.80
N TYR A 121 3.43 -17.40 -1.66
CA TYR A 121 4.16 -18.04 -2.76
C TYR A 121 3.22 -18.98 -3.51
N PHE A 122 2.35 -18.39 -4.34
CA PHE A 122 1.25 -19.10 -4.98
C PHE A 122 1.74 -19.94 -6.17
N LEU A 123 1.22 -21.14 -6.30
CA LEU A 123 1.33 -21.88 -7.55
C LEU A 123 0.55 -21.15 -8.65
N LEU A 124 1.13 -21.06 -9.84
CA LEU A 124 0.52 -20.36 -10.97
C LEU A 124 -0.90 -20.88 -11.27
N ASN A 125 -1.13 -22.19 -11.20
CA ASN A 125 -2.43 -22.80 -11.47
C ASN A 125 -3.48 -22.50 -10.37
N TYR A 126 -3.11 -21.93 -9.23
CA TYR A 126 -4.08 -21.43 -8.25
C TYR A 126 -4.60 -20.05 -8.64
N VAL A 127 -3.77 -19.28 -9.33
CA VAL A 127 -4.08 -17.90 -9.73
C VAL A 127 -4.63 -17.85 -11.15
N LEU A 128 -3.97 -18.51 -12.10
CA LEU A 128 -4.31 -18.49 -13.51
C LEU A 128 -4.77 -19.87 -14.02
N PRO A 129 -5.66 -19.93 -15.05
CA PRO A 129 -6.38 -18.79 -15.63
C PRO A 129 -7.41 -18.20 -14.66
N LEU A 130 -7.64 -16.89 -14.73
CA LEU A 130 -8.68 -16.25 -13.92
C LEU A 130 -10.05 -16.84 -14.20
N LYS A 131 -10.89 -16.96 -13.18
CA LYS A 131 -12.27 -17.43 -13.25
C LYS A 131 -13.26 -16.36 -12.88
N LYS A 132 -14.47 -16.48 -13.39
CA LYS A 132 -15.60 -15.64 -12.98
C LYS A 132 -16.03 -16.00 -11.56
N ILE A 133 -16.07 -15.00 -10.67
CA ILE A 133 -16.55 -15.11 -9.30
C ILE A 133 -17.78 -14.21 -9.18
N ASN A 134 -18.86 -14.77 -8.67
CA ASN A 134 -20.05 -13.99 -8.33
C ASN A 134 -19.89 -13.38 -6.94
N PHE A 135 -20.07 -12.09 -6.84
CA PHE A 135 -20.14 -11.39 -5.57
C PHE A 135 -21.35 -10.47 -5.60
N GLU A 136 -22.32 -10.75 -4.72
CA GLU A 136 -23.65 -10.13 -4.74
C GLU A 136 -24.31 -10.21 -6.13
N ASN A 137 -24.56 -9.08 -6.77
CA ASN A 137 -25.19 -8.99 -8.11
C ASN A 137 -24.17 -8.69 -9.24
N LYS A 138 -22.88 -8.86 -8.96
CA LYS A 138 -21.78 -8.59 -9.91
C LYS A 138 -20.95 -9.82 -10.17
N VAL A 139 -20.30 -9.82 -11.33
CA VAL A 139 -19.35 -10.84 -11.72
C VAL A 139 -17.98 -10.21 -11.83
N PHE A 140 -17.02 -10.76 -11.10
CA PHE A 140 -15.63 -10.35 -11.13
C PHE A 140 -14.74 -11.45 -11.69
N LEU A 141 -13.54 -11.09 -12.13
CA LEU A 141 -12.47 -12.04 -12.39
C LEU A 141 -11.67 -12.22 -11.11
N GLY A 142 -11.53 -13.44 -10.68
CA GLY A 142 -10.75 -13.83 -9.52
C GLY A 142 -9.80 -14.98 -9.83
N PRO A 143 -9.05 -15.45 -8.83
CA PRO A 143 -8.12 -16.56 -8.99
C PRO A 143 -8.77 -17.80 -9.55
N GLY A 144 -8.00 -18.62 -10.27
CA GLY A 144 -8.46 -19.88 -10.81
C GLY A 144 -8.92 -20.88 -9.76
N ASN A 145 -8.30 -20.84 -8.58
CA ASN A 145 -8.67 -21.62 -7.40
C ASN A 145 -8.60 -20.75 -6.13
N PRO A 146 -9.66 -19.96 -5.83
CA PRO A 146 -9.66 -19.06 -4.69
C PRO A 146 -9.43 -19.77 -3.37
N ASP A 147 -10.02 -20.95 -3.17
CA ASP A 147 -9.91 -21.70 -1.91
C ASP A 147 -8.44 -22.08 -1.64
N LYS A 148 -7.73 -22.57 -2.65
CA LYS A 148 -6.32 -22.92 -2.52
C LYS A 148 -5.43 -21.71 -2.29
N MET A 149 -5.75 -20.58 -2.91
CA MET A 149 -5.02 -19.34 -2.71
C MET A 149 -5.22 -18.81 -1.27
N LEU A 150 -6.46 -18.80 -0.79
CA LEU A 150 -6.82 -18.38 0.57
C LEU A 150 -6.24 -19.31 1.64
N GLU A 151 -6.33 -20.64 1.40
CA GLU A 151 -5.75 -21.64 2.30
C GLU A 151 -4.23 -21.48 2.44
N MET A 152 -3.54 -21.19 1.33
CA MET A 152 -2.10 -20.96 1.33
C MET A 152 -1.72 -19.69 2.11
N GLU A 153 -2.48 -18.61 1.95
CA GLU A 153 -2.17 -17.31 2.57
C GLU A 153 -2.59 -17.25 4.04
N PHE A 154 -3.76 -17.80 4.38
CA PHE A 154 -4.40 -17.63 5.68
C PHE A 154 -4.59 -18.94 6.47
N GLY A 155 -4.22 -20.09 5.91
CA GLY A 155 -4.49 -21.39 6.50
C GLY A 155 -5.98 -21.72 6.46
N ASP A 156 -6.57 -22.13 7.60
CA ASP A 156 -8.02 -22.40 7.69
C ASP A 156 -8.80 -21.07 7.73
N TYR A 157 -8.90 -20.42 6.57
CA TYR A 157 -9.55 -19.10 6.42
C TYR A 157 -11.06 -19.12 6.71
N MET A 158 -11.68 -20.30 6.84
CA MET A 158 -13.09 -20.43 7.24
C MET A 158 -13.30 -20.31 8.75
N GLN A 159 -12.24 -20.37 9.55
CA GLN A 159 -12.30 -20.14 10.98
C GLN A 159 -12.08 -18.66 11.30
N TRP A 160 -12.77 -18.18 12.32
CA TRP A 160 -12.50 -16.86 12.86
C TRP A 160 -11.06 -16.82 13.40
N PRO A 161 -10.24 -15.86 12.94
CA PRO A 161 -8.89 -15.73 13.48
C PRO A 161 -8.94 -15.34 14.96
N ASN A 162 -7.98 -15.83 15.74
CA ASN A 162 -7.89 -15.57 17.18
C ASN A 162 -7.78 -14.07 17.52
N ASP A 163 -7.39 -13.25 16.56
CA ASP A 163 -7.26 -11.81 16.67
C ASP A 163 -8.39 -11.03 15.97
N ALA A 164 -9.52 -11.68 15.67
CA ALA A 164 -10.67 -11.07 14.98
C ALA A 164 -11.24 -9.81 15.66
N GLY A 165 -10.89 -9.56 16.91
CA GLY A 165 -11.20 -8.31 17.60
C GLY A 165 -10.09 -7.27 17.55
N SER A 166 -8.93 -7.60 17.00
CA SER A 166 -7.85 -6.62 16.80
C SER A 166 -8.10 -5.86 15.51
N THR A 167 -8.01 -4.54 15.59
CA THR A 167 -8.09 -3.71 14.39
C THR A 167 -6.89 -4.01 13.49
N ALA A 168 -7.14 -4.65 12.36
CA ALA A 168 -6.17 -5.26 11.46
C ALA A 168 -5.05 -4.30 10.98
N HIS A 169 -5.22 -3.01 11.04
CA HIS A 169 -4.24 -2.03 10.59
C HIS A 169 -3.60 -1.21 11.72
N GLY A 170 -3.51 -1.76 12.92
CA GLY A 170 -2.73 -1.17 14.00
C GLY A 170 -3.34 0.10 14.59
N ALA A 171 -4.66 0.32 14.46
CA ALA A 171 -5.33 1.41 15.15
C ALA A 171 -5.03 1.38 16.65
N ASN A 172 -5.07 0.21 17.28
CA ASN A 172 -4.69 0.06 18.69
C ASN A 172 -3.20 0.33 18.97
N ARG A 173 -2.29 -0.01 18.04
CA ARG A 173 -0.87 0.34 18.17
C ARG A 173 -0.63 1.85 17.97
N ARG A 174 -1.43 2.49 17.14
CA ARG A 174 -1.38 3.95 16.97
C ARG A 174 -1.92 4.65 18.22
N PHE A 175 -3.03 4.20 18.78
CA PHE A 175 -3.57 4.73 20.04
C PHE A 175 -2.55 4.65 21.21
N SER A 176 -1.82 3.56 21.33
CA SER A 176 -0.81 3.43 22.38
C SER A 176 0.40 4.35 22.18
N ARG A 177 0.76 4.65 20.95
CA ARG A 177 1.83 5.63 20.64
C ARG A 177 1.39 7.06 20.96
N TYR A 178 0.12 7.39 20.77
CA TYR A 178 -0.41 8.74 21.00
C TYR A 178 -0.59 9.08 22.47
N LYS A 179 -0.70 8.10 23.36
CA LYS A 179 -0.81 8.33 24.81
C LYS A 179 0.42 9.00 25.44
N ASN A 180 1.55 9.00 24.75
CA ASN A 180 2.83 9.51 25.27
C ASN A 180 3.19 10.93 24.82
N TYR A 181 2.32 11.60 24.04
CA TYR A 181 2.61 12.96 23.59
C TYR A 181 1.93 13.97 24.49
N SER A 182 2.72 14.88 25.02
CA SER A 182 2.30 15.87 26.02
C SER A 182 1.36 16.95 25.45
N ASN A 183 1.29 17.11 24.13
CA ASN A 183 0.47 18.15 23.50
C ASN A 183 0.09 17.85 22.03
N PRO A 184 -0.77 16.85 21.74
CA PRO A 184 -1.21 16.59 20.37
C PRO A 184 -2.16 17.69 19.88
N ARG A 185 -1.91 18.19 18.67
CA ARG A 185 -2.82 19.10 17.94
C ARG A 185 -3.50 18.33 16.83
N TYR A 186 -4.81 18.37 16.79
CA TYR A 186 -5.64 17.68 15.81
C TYR A 186 -6.10 18.63 14.73
N ILE A 187 -6.01 18.19 13.47
CA ILE A 187 -6.40 18.96 12.28
C ILE A 187 -7.48 18.20 11.55
N HIS A 188 -8.56 18.89 11.23
CA HIS A 188 -9.73 18.38 10.48
C HIS A 188 -10.06 19.24 9.26
N THR A 189 -9.57 20.47 9.22
CA THR A 189 -9.82 21.42 8.14
C THR A 189 -8.56 22.10 7.67
N LYS A 190 -8.54 22.58 6.43
CA LYS A 190 -7.42 23.35 5.90
C LYS A 190 -7.18 24.62 6.71
N SER A 191 -8.25 25.30 7.16
CA SER A 191 -8.14 26.50 7.99
C SER A 191 -7.40 26.22 9.30
N GLU A 192 -7.65 25.07 9.96
CA GLU A 192 -6.91 24.68 11.16
C GLU A 192 -5.42 24.43 10.87
N ALA A 193 -5.10 23.86 9.71
CA ALA A 193 -3.70 23.69 9.28
C ALA A 193 -3.02 25.04 9.06
N GLU A 194 -3.69 25.96 8.36
CA GLU A 194 -3.19 27.31 8.11
C GLU A 194 -2.97 28.10 9.40
N ASP A 195 -3.90 28.03 10.34
CA ASP A 195 -3.80 28.71 11.63
C ASP A 195 -2.68 28.10 12.49
N PHE A 196 -2.52 26.78 12.46
CA PHE A 196 -1.41 26.11 13.11
C PHE A 196 -0.06 26.57 12.54
N CYS A 197 0.09 26.62 11.22
CA CYS A 197 1.32 27.09 10.58
C CYS A 197 1.65 28.54 10.94
N LYS A 198 0.64 29.42 11.03
CA LYS A 198 0.82 30.81 11.50
C LYS A 198 1.27 30.86 12.96
N GLU A 199 0.68 30.02 13.83
CA GLU A 199 1.01 29.96 15.25
C GLU A 199 2.47 29.56 15.49
N ILE A 200 2.94 28.51 14.80
CA ILE A 200 4.31 28.03 14.95
C ILE A 200 5.36 28.95 14.28
N ASN A 201 4.96 29.72 13.29
CA ASN A 201 5.77 30.73 12.59
C ASN A 201 7.22 30.25 12.28
N GLY A 202 7.34 29.02 11.76
CA GLY A 202 8.62 28.40 11.41
C GLY A 202 9.49 27.97 12.60
N LYS A 203 8.99 28.02 13.82
CA LYS A 203 9.71 27.52 15.01
C LYS A 203 9.52 26.00 15.07
N ALA A 204 10.61 25.26 14.96
CA ALA A 204 10.62 23.85 15.34
C ALA A 204 10.23 23.78 16.83
N GLY A 205 9.01 23.35 17.10
CA GLY A 205 8.46 23.21 18.44
C GLY A 205 8.26 21.74 18.80
N ASP A 206 8.14 21.49 20.08
CA ASP A 206 7.83 20.16 20.62
C ASP A 206 6.31 19.91 20.46
N TYR A 207 5.83 19.82 19.21
CA TYR A 207 4.44 19.55 18.89
C TYR A 207 4.29 18.28 18.05
N GLN A 208 3.17 17.62 18.23
CA GLN A 208 2.74 16.58 17.32
C GLN A 208 1.46 17.00 16.64
N LEU A 209 1.52 17.12 15.32
CA LEU A 209 0.38 17.40 14.50
C LEU A 209 -0.26 16.10 14.03
N ILE A 210 -1.56 15.96 14.22
CA ILE A 210 -2.33 14.79 13.88
C ILE A 210 -3.45 15.19 12.91
N VAL A 211 -3.39 14.70 11.69
CA VAL A 211 -4.50 14.84 10.73
C VAL A 211 -5.44 13.66 10.94
N GLU A 212 -6.60 13.89 11.56
CA GLU A 212 -7.61 12.87 11.82
C GLU A 212 -8.47 12.64 10.56
N LYS A 213 -7.94 11.86 9.64
CA LYS A 213 -8.55 11.56 8.35
C LYS A 213 -9.99 11.04 8.45
N TYR A 214 -10.27 10.21 9.46
CA TYR A 214 -11.61 9.64 9.68
C TYR A 214 -12.67 10.69 10.07
N LYS A 215 -12.27 11.90 10.47
CA LYS A 215 -13.17 13.02 10.74
C LYS A 215 -13.30 13.99 9.57
N ILE A 216 -12.48 13.81 8.54
CA ILE A 216 -12.51 14.65 7.35
C ILE A 216 -13.41 13.97 6.32
N PHE A 217 -14.65 14.44 6.21
CA PHE A 217 -15.68 13.83 5.36
C PHE A 217 -15.49 14.11 3.86
N ASN A 218 -14.52 14.93 3.50
CA ASN A 218 -14.25 15.34 2.13
C ASN A 218 -12.79 15.07 1.76
N TRP A 219 -12.58 14.19 0.80
CA TRP A 219 -11.25 13.83 0.32
C TRP A 219 -10.47 15.01 -0.25
N LYS A 220 -11.14 15.90 -0.92
CA LYS A 220 -10.51 17.11 -1.42
C LYS A 220 -9.95 17.92 -0.25
N GLU A 221 -10.69 18.09 0.81
CA GLU A 221 -10.24 18.78 2.01
C GLU A 221 -9.07 18.06 2.69
N TYR A 222 -9.11 16.74 2.76
CA TYR A 222 -7.98 15.95 3.26
C TYR A 222 -6.70 16.21 2.46
N PHE A 223 -6.78 16.15 1.13
CA PHE A 223 -5.61 16.42 0.30
C PHE A 223 -5.19 17.89 0.38
N ASP A 224 -6.13 18.83 0.39
CA ASP A 224 -5.82 20.26 0.57
C ASP A 224 -5.09 20.53 1.90
N ILE A 225 -5.36 19.76 2.96
CA ILE A 225 -4.65 19.82 4.25
C ILE A 225 -3.23 19.26 4.11
N VAL A 226 -3.13 18.04 3.57
CA VAL A 226 -1.85 17.32 3.47
C VAL A 226 -0.90 18.07 2.54
N ASP A 227 -1.35 18.48 1.36
CA ASP A 227 -0.56 19.25 0.41
C ASP A 227 -0.09 20.58 1.03
N TYR A 228 -0.97 21.27 1.77
CA TYR A 228 -0.62 22.49 2.45
C TYR A 228 0.47 22.29 3.51
N LEU A 229 0.39 21.23 4.31
CA LEU A 229 1.39 20.91 5.33
C LEU A 229 2.73 20.52 4.70
N ASP A 230 2.69 19.75 3.62
CA ASP A 230 3.88 19.34 2.86
C ASP A 230 4.57 20.55 2.19
N GLU A 231 3.81 21.46 1.60
CA GLU A 231 4.33 22.71 1.02
C GLU A 231 5.03 23.61 2.05
N HIS A 232 4.65 23.50 3.33
CA HIS A 232 5.23 24.29 4.42
C HIS A 232 6.27 23.50 5.23
N ASP A 233 6.67 22.30 4.78
CA ASP A 233 7.64 21.41 5.46
C ASP A 233 7.25 21.09 6.91
N ILE A 234 5.96 20.90 7.16
CA ILE A 234 5.40 20.58 8.49
C ILE A 234 5.25 19.07 8.64
N SER A 235 5.92 18.50 9.61
CA SER A 235 5.77 17.09 9.97
C SER A 235 4.41 16.82 10.63
N TYR A 236 3.69 15.83 10.15
CA TYR A 236 2.39 15.41 10.70
C TYR A 236 2.24 13.89 10.66
N ILE A 237 1.25 13.40 11.40
CA ILE A 237 0.83 11.99 11.38
C ILE A 237 -0.59 11.93 10.90
N VAL A 238 -0.85 11.07 9.93
CA VAL A 238 -2.22 10.76 9.49
C VAL A 238 -2.80 9.70 10.40
N TYR A 239 -3.90 10.03 11.02
CA TYR A 239 -4.72 9.12 11.78
C TYR A 239 -5.95 8.73 10.92
N ALA A 240 -5.97 7.49 10.45
CA ALA A 240 -7.00 6.95 9.58
C ALA A 240 -7.94 6.04 10.35
#